data_22502c4e273258dced55e98a4b32d44c
#
_entry.id   22502c4e273258dced55e98a4b32d44c
#
_cell.length_a   1.000
_cell.length_b   1.000
_cell.length_c   1.000
_cell.angle_alpha   90.00
_cell.angle_beta   90.00
_cell.angle_gamma   90.00
#
_symmetry.space_group_name_H-M   'P 1'
#
loop_
_entity.id
_entity.type
_entity.pdbx_description
1 polymer ?
#
loop_
_entity_poly.entity_id
_entity_poly.type
_entity_poly.pdbx_seq_one_letter_code
_entity_poly.pdbx_strand_id
1 'polypeptide(L)'
;MDISEKQHKVGKEKQSKGKTRSQAWLFLRRPPAILGPIRRLFEPPKRLVEPYVKNGHVVADLGCGSGYYTFPLAELVGPEGKVYAVDLGNKAIKVLEKKIDRRGYHNIEAHASSAANVSFIKDSSVDFVLANGLLCSMDDQRQQAVSEIKRILKPSGQAYISLGAAPPFGFVDQAEWEEILAGFKVEQGGSFKEKWAVVSLK
;
A
#
# COMPACT_ATOMS: atom_id res chain seq x y z
N MET A 1 60.98 -37.86 27.02
CA MET A 1 59.62 -38.32 27.03
C MET A 1 58.70 -37.13 26.73
N ASP A 2 58.27 -37.16 25.58
CA ASP A 2 57.64 -36.08 24.85
C ASP A 2 56.11 -36.14 25.06
N ILE A 3 55.43 -35.02 25.35
CA ILE A 3 54.00 -34.93 25.37
C ILE A 3 53.63 -33.78 24.49
N SER A 4 53.21 -34.19 23.34
CA SER A 4 52.63 -33.54 22.19
C SER A 4 51.66 -32.40 22.44
N GLU A 5 51.84 -31.42 21.59
CA GLU A 5 50.95 -30.36 21.18
C GLU A 5 49.51 -30.83 20.91
N LYS A 6 48.51 -30.20 21.55
CA LYS A 6 47.15 -30.16 21.08
C LYS A 6 46.86 -28.79 20.52
N GLN A 7 46.88 -28.72 19.22
CA GLN A 7 46.49 -27.53 18.47
C GLN A 7 45.02 -27.17 18.69
N HIS A 8 44.80 -25.94 19.12
CA HIS A 8 43.52 -25.28 19.19
C HIS A 8 43.06 -24.92 17.77
N LYS A 9 42.06 -25.63 17.25
CA LYS A 9 41.29 -25.16 16.08
C LYS A 9 40.32 -24.09 16.53
N VAL A 10 40.67 -22.85 16.28
CA VAL A 10 39.76 -21.70 16.37
C VAL A 10 38.76 -21.80 15.22
N GLY A 11 37.51 -21.97 15.56
CA GLY A 11 36.40 -21.96 14.61
C GLY A 11 36.22 -20.58 13.94
N LYS A 12 36.33 -20.57 12.62
CA LYS A 12 35.99 -19.41 11.82
C LYS A 12 34.46 -19.23 11.84
N GLU A 13 34.01 -18.28 12.61
CA GLU A 13 32.65 -17.72 12.47
C GLU A 13 32.50 -17.19 11.05
N LYS A 14 31.60 -17.80 10.28
CA LYS A 14 31.09 -17.25 9.03
C LYS A 14 30.21 -16.07 9.35
N GLN A 15 30.74 -14.87 9.29
CA GLN A 15 29.93 -13.64 9.19
C GLN A 15 29.05 -13.77 7.94
N SER A 16 27.77 -13.95 8.17
CA SER A 16 26.71 -13.82 7.18
C SER A 16 26.68 -12.36 6.73
N LYS A 17 27.31 -12.09 5.58
CA LYS A 17 27.15 -10.81 4.88
C LYS A 17 25.68 -10.69 4.48
N GLY A 18 24.90 -9.90 5.23
CA GLY A 18 23.59 -9.43 4.84
C GLY A 18 23.71 -8.78 3.46
N LYS A 19 23.17 -9.42 2.44
CA LYS A 19 23.04 -8.83 1.11
C LYS A 19 22.05 -7.70 1.22
N THR A 20 22.54 -6.48 1.26
CA THR A 20 21.75 -5.27 0.94
C THR A 20 21.17 -5.47 -0.45
N ARG A 21 19.89 -5.81 -0.50
CA ARG A 21 19.14 -5.90 -1.75
C ARG A 21 19.11 -4.51 -2.36
N SER A 22 19.82 -4.32 -3.47
CA SER A 22 19.89 -3.04 -4.15
C SER A 22 18.47 -2.63 -4.59
N GLN A 23 18.06 -1.42 -4.25
CA GLN A 23 16.78 -0.81 -4.64
C GLN A 23 16.56 -0.79 -6.17
N ALA A 24 17.59 -1.07 -6.95
CA ALA A 24 17.51 -1.16 -8.41
C ALA A 24 16.55 -2.25 -8.92
N TRP A 25 16.30 -3.32 -8.14
CA TRP A 25 15.36 -4.38 -8.51
C TRP A 25 13.90 -3.98 -8.40
N LEU A 26 13.56 -3.01 -7.57
CA LEU A 26 12.20 -2.50 -7.38
C LEU A 26 11.67 -1.74 -8.61
N PHE A 27 12.56 -1.07 -9.35
CA PHE A 27 12.17 -0.31 -10.55
C PHE A 27 11.97 -1.17 -11.80
N LEU A 28 12.60 -2.35 -11.87
CA LEU A 28 12.52 -3.24 -13.03
C LEU A 28 11.28 -4.15 -13.04
N ARG A 29 10.44 -4.13 -12.00
CA ARG A 29 9.35 -5.08 -11.78
C ARG A 29 7.94 -4.49 -11.73
N ARG A 30 7.78 -3.20 -11.99
CA ARG A 30 6.44 -2.69 -12.28
C ARG A 30 6.04 -3.24 -13.66
N PRO A 31 4.91 -3.97 -13.77
CA PRO A 31 4.40 -4.35 -15.08
C PRO A 31 4.29 -3.08 -15.92
N PRO A 32 4.75 -3.09 -17.18
CA PRO A 32 4.74 -1.90 -18.00
C PRO A 32 3.33 -1.32 -18.03
N ALA A 33 3.22 0.01 -18.03
CA ALA A 33 1.95 0.74 -18.09
C ALA A 33 1.02 0.27 -19.23
N ILE A 34 1.57 -0.44 -20.21
CA ILE A 34 0.89 -1.10 -21.34
C ILE A 34 -0.16 -2.14 -20.89
N LEU A 35 0.01 -2.80 -19.73
CA LEU A 35 -0.96 -3.76 -19.21
C LEU A 35 -2.17 -3.13 -18.48
N GLY A 36 -2.13 -1.82 -18.22
CA GLY A 36 -3.22 -1.09 -17.57
C GLY A 36 -4.58 -1.24 -18.28
N PRO A 37 -4.68 -1.11 -19.62
CA PRO A 37 -5.93 -1.31 -20.34
C PRO A 37 -6.45 -2.74 -20.28
N ILE A 38 -5.56 -3.73 -20.33
CA ILE A 38 -5.91 -5.17 -20.30
C ILE A 38 -6.38 -5.56 -18.90
N ARG A 39 -5.72 -5.06 -17.85
CA ARG A 39 -6.14 -5.27 -16.46
C ARG A 39 -7.56 -4.73 -16.20
N ARG A 40 -7.90 -3.57 -16.80
CA ARG A 40 -9.25 -2.96 -16.68
C ARG A 40 -10.35 -3.85 -17.27
N LEU A 41 -10.03 -4.68 -18.27
CA LEU A 41 -11.00 -5.56 -18.90
C LEU A 41 -11.37 -6.75 -17.99
N PHE A 42 -10.43 -7.22 -17.18
CA PHE A 42 -10.61 -8.41 -16.34
C PHE A 42 -11.02 -8.08 -14.88
N GLU A 43 -10.62 -6.92 -14.35
CA GLU A 43 -10.95 -6.47 -13.00
C GLU A 43 -11.18 -4.94 -13.02
N PRO A 44 -12.40 -4.48 -13.33
CA PRO A 44 -12.66 -3.05 -13.30
C PRO A 44 -12.45 -2.54 -11.87
N PRO A 45 -11.61 -1.48 -11.68
CA PRO A 45 -11.22 -1.00 -10.36
C PRO A 45 -12.40 -0.57 -9.49
N LYS A 46 -13.49 -0.16 -10.10
CA LYS A 46 -14.72 0.23 -9.42
C LYS A 46 -15.31 -0.91 -8.60
N ARG A 47 -15.31 -2.15 -9.13
CA ARG A 47 -15.87 -3.32 -8.41
C ARG A 47 -15.18 -3.63 -7.09
N LEU A 48 -13.89 -3.31 -6.97
CA LEU A 48 -13.15 -3.54 -5.74
C LEU A 48 -13.62 -2.60 -4.62
N VAL A 49 -13.88 -1.34 -4.95
CA VAL A 49 -14.10 -0.25 -3.97
C VAL A 49 -15.57 0.10 -3.76
N GLU A 50 -16.44 -0.18 -4.74
CA GLU A 50 -17.88 0.12 -4.72
C GLU A 50 -18.62 -0.40 -3.47
N PRO A 51 -18.30 -1.61 -2.91
CA PRO A 51 -18.98 -2.09 -1.71
C PRO A 51 -18.73 -1.24 -0.45
N TYR A 52 -17.65 -0.46 -0.42
CA TYR A 52 -17.14 0.23 0.77
C TYR A 52 -17.32 1.76 0.69
N VAL A 53 -17.55 2.30 -0.51
CA VAL A 53 -17.54 3.74 -0.76
C VAL A 53 -18.94 4.23 -1.10
N LYS A 54 -19.37 5.31 -0.45
CA LYS A 54 -20.68 5.94 -0.65
C LYS A 54 -20.53 7.41 -1.06
N ASN A 55 -21.58 7.98 -1.64
CA ASN A 55 -21.62 9.41 -1.93
C ASN A 55 -21.40 10.24 -0.64
N GLY A 56 -20.64 11.31 -0.73
CA GLY A 56 -20.25 12.17 0.39
C GLY A 56 -19.09 11.64 1.25
N HIS A 57 -18.59 10.41 1.02
CA HIS A 57 -17.45 9.89 1.76
C HIS A 57 -16.17 10.68 1.51
N VAL A 58 -15.33 10.76 2.53
CA VAL A 58 -13.92 11.14 2.42
C VAL A 58 -13.09 9.88 2.35
N VAL A 59 -12.29 9.71 1.30
CA VAL A 59 -11.50 8.50 1.07
C VAL A 59 -10.03 8.83 0.84
N ALA A 60 -9.12 7.89 1.17
CA ALA A 60 -7.70 8.00 0.89
C ALA A 60 -7.26 6.83 0.01
N ASP A 61 -6.63 7.15 -1.13
CA ASP A 61 -5.99 6.20 -2.06
C ASP A 61 -4.48 6.28 -1.83
N LEU A 62 -3.96 5.40 -0.98
CA LEU A 62 -2.55 5.36 -0.61
C LEU A 62 -1.78 4.43 -1.57
N GLY A 63 -0.76 4.99 -2.23
CA GLY A 63 -0.09 4.34 -3.36
C GLY A 63 -0.87 4.49 -4.66
N CYS A 64 -1.52 5.63 -4.87
CA CYS A 64 -2.45 5.90 -5.97
C CYS A 64 -1.84 5.80 -7.37
N GLY A 65 -0.50 5.88 -7.50
CA GLY A 65 0.17 5.93 -8.78
C GLY A 65 -0.35 7.07 -9.66
N SER A 66 -0.71 6.77 -10.89
CA SER A 66 -1.29 7.74 -11.83
C SER A 66 -2.82 7.71 -11.87
N GLY A 67 -3.48 7.21 -10.80
CA GLY A 67 -4.92 7.32 -10.58
C GLY A 67 -5.76 6.14 -11.04
N TYR A 68 -5.28 4.90 -10.96
CA TYR A 68 -6.04 3.74 -11.39
C TYR A 68 -7.33 3.54 -10.57
N TYR A 69 -7.24 3.67 -9.25
CA TYR A 69 -8.39 3.62 -8.33
C TYR A 69 -8.93 5.00 -7.97
N THR A 70 -8.10 6.04 -8.02
CA THR A 70 -8.45 7.42 -7.65
C THR A 70 -9.68 7.93 -8.39
N PHE A 71 -9.76 7.73 -9.73
CA PHE A 71 -10.91 8.21 -10.49
C PHE A 71 -12.21 7.44 -10.19
N PRO A 72 -12.23 6.09 -10.15
CA PRO A 72 -13.39 5.36 -9.65
C PRO A 72 -13.84 5.75 -8.25
N LEU A 73 -12.91 6.01 -7.33
CA LEU A 73 -13.22 6.52 -6.00
C LEU A 73 -13.88 7.89 -6.05
N ALA A 74 -13.33 8.81 -6.87
CA ALA A 74 -13.89 10.16 -7.04
C ALA A 74 -15.29 10.16 -7.64
N GLU A 75 -15.58 9.23 -8.56
CA GLU A 75 -16.92 9.03 -9.11
C GLU A 75 -17.90 8.53 -8.04
N LEU A 76 -17.46 7.58 -7.19
CA LEU A 76 -18.32 6.99 -6.16
C LEU A 76 -18.64 7.96 -5.02
N VAL A 77 -17.65 8.76 -4.59
CA VAL A 77 -17.87 9.73 -3.51
C VAL A 77 -18.69 10.95 -3.99
N GLY A 78 -18.72 11.20 -5.30
CA GLY A 78 -19.48 12.33 -5.87
C GLY A 78 -18.89 13.70 -5.51
N PRO A 79 -19.58 14.79 -5.91
CA PRO A 79 -19.06 16.16 -5.75
C PRO A 79 -18.94 16.62 -4.30
N GLU A 80 -19.76 16.09 -3.40
CA GLU A 80 -19.75 16.41 -1.97
C GLU A 80 -18.71 15.58 -1.18
N GLY A 81 -18.15 14.53 -1.78
CA GLY A 81 -17.11 13.71 -1.19
C GLY A 81 -15.71 14.22 -1.53
N LYS A 82 -14.70 13.51 -1.03
CA LYS A 82 -13.29 13.87 -1.26
C LYS A 82 -12.42 12.64 -1.40
N VAL A 83 -11.43 12.71 -2.29
CA VAL A 83 -10.38 11.71 -2.45
C VAL A 83 -9.02 12.34 -2.17
N TYR A 84 -8.31 11.86 -1.15
CA TYR A 84 -6.88 12.09 -0.98
C TYR A 84 -6.11 11.04 -1.76
N ALA A 85 -5.39 11.45 -2.80
CA ALA A 85 -4.59 10.57 -3.62
C ALA A 85 -3.10 10.75 -3.29
N VAL A 86 -2.48 9.75 -2.69
CA VAL A 86 -1.11 9.85 -2.15
C VAL A 86 -0.19 8.84 -2.82
N ASP A 87 0.94 9.30 -3.33
CA ASP A 87 2.00 8.44 -3.87
C ASP A 87 3.37 9.09 -3.65
N LEU A 88 4.39 8.29 -3.34
CA LEU A 88 5.76 8.79 -3.17
C LEU A 88 6.37 9.28 -4.48
N GLY A 89 5.87 8.81 -5.62
CA GLY A 89 6.40 9.09 -6.95
C GLY A 89 5.95 10.43 -7.52
N ASN A 90 6.73 11.50 -7.38
CA ASN A 90 6.47 12.83 -7.97
C ASN A 90 6.02 12.79 -9.44
N LYS A 91 6.61 11.87 -10.26
CA LYS A 91 6.21 11.73 -11.67
C LYS A 91 4.80 11.17 -11.82
N ALA A 92 4.40 10.24 -10.96
CA ALA A 92 3.07 9.65 -10.97
C ALA A 92 2.02 10.71 -10.58
N ILE A 93 2.30 11.48 -9.54
CA ILE A 93 1.43 12.58 -9.08
C ILE A 93 1.27 13.65 -10.17
N LYS A 94 2.35 14.12 -10.82
CA LYS A 94 2.26 15.07 -11.94
C LYS A 94 1.39 14.55 -13.11
N VAL A 95 1.43 13.24 -13.37
CA VAL A 95 0.56 12.62 -14.39
C VAL A 95 -0.89 12.59 -13.91
N LEU A 96 -1.10 12.30 -12.62
CA LEU A 96 -2.43 12.30 -12.01
C LEU A 96 -3.06 13.71 -12.05
N GLU A 97 -2.34 14.74 -11.61
CA GLU A 97 -2.77 16.15 -11.64
C GLU A 97 -3.24 16.57 -13.03
N LYS A 98 -2.44 16.32 -14.07
CA LYS A 98 -2.82 16.61 -15.47
C LYS A 98 -4.10 15.88 -15.90
N LYS A 99 -4.36 14.68 -15.37
CA LYS A 99 -5.60 13.95 -15.67
C LYS A 99 -6.78 14.50 -14.89
N ILE A 100 -6.57 14.95 -13.65
CA ILE A 100 -7.57 15.63 -12.82
C ILE A 100 -8.07 16.88 -13.54
N ASP A 101 -7.13 17.77 -13.91
CA ASP A 101 -7.42 19.02 -14.63
C ASP A 101 -8.17 18.76 -15.94
N ARG A 102 -7.64 17.86 -16.78
CA ARG A 102 -8.23 17.54 -18.08
C ARG A 102 -9.65 16.97 -17.98
N ARG A 103 -9.98 16.28 -16.89
CA ARG A 103 -11.26 15.63 -16.67
C ARG A 103 -12.24 16.48 -15.83
N GLY A 104 -11.78 17.61 -15.29
CA GLY A 104 -12.57 18.51 -14.47
C GLY A 104 -12.97 17.95 -13.11
N TYR A 105 -12.14 17.10 -12.48
CA TYR A 105 -12.41 16.65 -11.12
C TYR A 105 -12.01 17.73 -10.10
N HIS A 106 -12.93 18.07 -9.20
CA HIS A 106 -12.71 19.06 -8.14
C HIS A 106 -12.70 18.44 -6.73
N ASN A 107 -12.94 17.13 -6.64
CA ASN A 107 -13.03 16.37 -5.41
C ASN A 107 -11.81 15.44 -5.18
N ILE A 108 -10.71 15.62 -5.93
CA ILE A 108 -9.46 14.88 -5.77
C ILE A 108 -8.36 15.86 -5.34
N GLU A 109 -7.67 15.52 -4.25
CA GLU A 109 -6.49 16.21 -3.77
C GLU A 109 -5.28 15.27 -3.86
N ALA A 110 -4.30 15.60 -4.73
CA ALA A 110 -3.15 14.75 -5.01
C ALA A 110 -1.91 15.23 -4.26
N HIS A 111 -1.20 14.30 -3.60
CA HIS A 111 -0.02 14.58 -2.79
C HIS A 111 1.16 13.67 -3.15
N ALA A 112 2.31 14.27 -3.43
CA ALA A 112 3.57 13.55 -3.54
C ALA A 112 4.18 13.33 -2.14
N SER A 113 3.72 12.30 -1.44
CA SER A 113 4.13 12.00 -0.06
C SER A 113 4.22 10.49 0.18
N SER A 114 4.94 10.11 1.26
CA SER A 114 4.90 8.75 1.75
C SER A 114 3.57 8.48 2.47
N ALA A 115 3.00 7.29 2.30
CA ALA A 115 1.87 6.84 3.09
C ALA A 115 2.19 6.72 4.60
N ALA A 116 3.47 6.72 4.96
CA ALA A 116 3.94 6.80 6.33
C ALA A 116 3.94 8.24 6.90
N ASN A 117 3.59 9.23 6.09
CA ASN A 117 3.46 10.63 6.51
C ASN A 117 2.35 11.31 5.71
N VAL A 118 1.13 11.19 6.19
CA VAL A 118 -0.05 11.86 5.64
C VAL A 118 -0.64 12.86 6.63
N SER A 119 0.24 13.62 7.31
CA SER A 119 -0.12 14.59 8.34
C SER A 119 -1.08 15.70 7.87
N PHE A 120 -1.19 15.93 6.57
CA PHE A 120 -2.18 16.82 5.95
C PHE A 120 -3.62 16.25 5.99
N ILE A 121 -3.78 14.95 6.26
CA ILE A 121 -5.09 14.32 6.49
C ILE A 121 -5.37 14.33 8.00
N LYS A 122 -6.50 14.92 8.39
CA LYS A 122 -6.92 15.04 9.78
C LYS A 122 -7.23 13.67 10.39
N ASP A 123 -6.97 13.52 11.69
CA ASP A 123 -7.31 12.35 12.49
C ASP A 123 -8.80 12.04 12.39
N SER A 124 -9.15 10.75 12.33
CA SER A 124 -10.53 10.26 12.35
C SER A 124 -11.44 10.96 11.35
N SER A 125 -10.93 11.25 10.14
CA SER A 125 -11.66 12.00 9.12
C SER A 125 -11.99 11.21 7.86
N VAL A 126 -11.42 10.03 7.68
CA VAL A 126 -11.52 9.23 6.45
C VAL A 126 -12.51 8.07 6.65
N ASP A 127 -13.48 7.94 5.76
CA ASP A 127 -14.46 6.87 5.78
C ASP A 127 -13.91 5.55 5.23
N PHE A 128 -13.03 5.65 4.22
CA PHE A 128 -12.42 4.48 3.59
C PHE A 128 -10.98 4.74 3.16
N VAL A 129 -10.07 3.83 3.47
CA VAL A 129 -8.68 3.84 3.00
C VAL A 129 -8.45 2.68 2.04
N LEU A 130 -7.91 2.96 0.87
CA LEU A 130 -7.40 1.97 -0.06
C LEU A 130 -5.87 1.95 0.02
N ALA A 131 -5.29 0.80 0.41
CA ALA A 131 -3.85 0.52 0.41
C ALA A 131 -3.59 -0.76 -0.41
N ASN A 132 -3.79 -0.66 -1.72
CA ASN A 132 -3.73 -1.81 -2.63
C ASN A 132 -2.33 -2.02 -3.20
N GLY A 133 -1.65 -3.08 -2.78
CA GLY A 133 -0.29 -3.40 -3.22
C GLY A 133 0.77 -2.39 -2.75
N LEU A 134 0.49 -1.62 -1.71
CA LEU A 134 1.36 -0.59 -1.18
C LEU A 134 2.35 -1.15 -0.15
N LEU A 135 1.85 -1.80 0.88
CA LEU A 135 2.63 -2.15 2.08
C LEU A 135 3.74 -3.18 1.80
N CYS A 136 3.64 -3.96 0.73
CA CYS A 136 4.70 -4.88 0.32
C CYS A 136 5.98 -4.18 -0.18
N SER A 137 5.91 -2.90 -0.49
CA SER A 137 7.02 -2.09 -0.99
C SER A 137 7.57 -1.07 0.02
N MET A 138 7.09 -1.11 1.27
CA MET A 138 7.37 -0.08 2.29
C MET A 138 8.26 -0.58 3.42
N ASP A 139 9.12 -1.57 3.20
CA ASP A 139 10.01 -2.20 4.19
C ASP A 139 10.06 -1.49 5.58
N ASP A 140 10.99 -0.56 5.79
CA ASP A 140 11.20 0.11 7.08
C ASP A 140 10.06 1.05 7.51
N GLN A 141 9.21 1.50 6.57
CA GLN A 141 8.12 2.45 6.85
C GLN A 141 6.74 1.80 6.97
N ARG A 142 6.67 0.47 6.84
CA ARG A 142 5.39 -0.26 6.80
C ARG A 142 4.54 -0.02 8.04
N GLN A 143 5.12 -0.18 9.22
CA GLN A 143 4.39 0.01 10.49
C GLN A 143 3.96 1.45 10.71
N GLN A 144 4.75 2.41 10.25
CA GLN A 144 4.36 3.81 10.30
C GLN A 144 3.18 4.11 9.36
N ALA A 145 3.17 3.54 8.15
CA ALA A 145 2.03 3.65 7.25
C ALA A 145 0.77 2.99 7.83
N VAL A 146 0.90 1.83 8.49
CA VAL A 146 -0.20 1.20 9.22
C VAL A 146 -0.72 2.09 10.34
N SER A 147 0.17 2.78 11.06
CA SER A 147 -0.20 3.74 12.10
C SER A 147 -0.94 4.94 11.53
N GLU A 148 -0.50 5.47 10.38
CA GLU A 148 -1.19 6.56 9.68
C GLU A 148 -2.59 6.12 9.19
N ILE A 149 -2.72 4.92 8.65
CA ILE A 149 -4.05 4.36 8.27
C ILE A 149 -4.98 4.35 9.49
N LYS A 150 -4.51 3.88 10.65
CA LYS A 150 -5.30 3.86 11.89
C LYS A 150 -5.67 5.27 12.34
N ARG A 151 -4.73 6.22 12.28
CA ARG A 151 -4.93 7.60 12.71
C ARG A 151 -6.01 8.32 11.89
N ILE A 152 -5.95 8.19 10.57
CA ILE A 152 -6.87 8.93 9.69
C ILE A 152 -8.27 8.30 9.59
N LEU A 153 -8.41 6.99 9.85
CA LEU A 153 -9.70 6.32 9.79
C LEU A 153 -10.66 6.85 10.86
N LYS A 154 -11.90 7.08 10.46
CA LYS A 154 -13.02 7.28 11.40
C LYS A 154 -13.23 6.01 12.23
N PRO A 155 -13.82 6.10 13.44
CA PRO A 155 -14.19 4.91 14.22
C PRO A 155 -15.08 3.90 13.46
N SER A 156 -15.94 4.40 12.57
CA SER A 156 -16.78 3.57 11.68
C SER A 156 -16.16 3.33 10.30
N GLY A 157 -14.96 3.82 10.07
CA GLY A 157 -14.26 3.71 8.79
C GLY A 157 -13.70 2.32 8.54
N GLN A 158 -13.43 2.02 7.28
CA GLN A 158 -12.84 0.76 6.84
C GLN A 158 -11.60 0.99 5.98
N ALA A 159 -10.68 0.03 5.99
CA ALA A 159 -9.56 0.03 5.07
C ALA A 159 -9.52 -1.28 4.27
N TYR A 160 -9.25 -1.19 2.97
CA TYR A 160 -8.84 -2.33 2.15
C TYR A 160 -7.32 -2.32 2.06
N ILE A 161 -6.70 -3.40 2.52
CA ILE A 161 -5.25 -3.58 2.52
C ILE A 161 -4.93 -4.82 1.70
N SER A 162 -4.02 -4.72 0.72
CA SER A 162 -3.52 -5.87 -0.01
C SER A 162 -2.03 -5.80 -0.29
N LEU A 163 -1.43 -6.97 -0.52
CA LEU A 163 -0.01 -7.12 -0.83
C LEU A 163 0.27 -7.12 -2.35
N GLY A 164 -0.79 -6.99 -3.18
CA GLY A 164 -0.66 -7.03 -4.64
C GLY A 164 -0.58 -8.44 -5.23
N ALA A 165 -1.02 -8.56 -6.49
CA ALA A 165 -1.35 -9.82 -7.16
C ALA A 165 -0.19 -10.51 -7.90
N ALA A 166 1.07 -10.09 -7.80
CA ALA A 166 2.10 -10.67 -8.64
C ALA A 166 3.28 -11.25 -7.87
N PRO A 167 3.69 -12.49 -8.15
CA PRO A 167 5.01 -12.95 -7.78
C PRO A 167 6.09 -12.10 -8.47
N PRO A 168 7.16 -11.73 -7.77
CA PRO A 168 7.63 -12.22 -6.51
C PRO A 168 7.34 -11.27 -5.34
N PHE A 169 6.16 -10.73 -5.23
CA PHE A 169 5.77 -9.79 -4.16
C PHE A 169 5.49 -10.49 -2.82
N GLY A 170 5.94 -11.70 -2.66
CA GLY A 170 5.92 -12.43 -1.42
C GLY A 170 7.04 -12.05 -0.45
N PHE A 171 7.30 -10.75 -0.28
CA PHE A 171 8.29 -10.28 0.71
C PHE A 171 7.66 -9.96 2.06
N VAL A 172 6.36 -10.08 2.18
CA VAL A 172 5.65 -10.02 3.44
C VAL A 172 5.31 -11.46 3.81
N ASP A 173 5.98 -11.98 4.81
CA ASP A 173 5.70 -13.32 5.31
C ASP A 173 4.40 -13.35 6.13
N GLN A 174 4.09 -14.49 6.73
CA GLN A 174 2.84 -14.64 7.48
C GLN A 174 2.86 -13.81 8.77
N ALA A 175 3.99 -13.75 9.46
CA ALA A 175 4.14 -12.99 10.71
C ALA A 175 4.04 -11.48 10.45
N GLU A 176 4.70 -10.99 9.41
CA GLU A 176 4.59 -9.58 8.99
C GLU A 176 3.15 -9.23 8.56
N TRP A 177 2.44 -10.14 7.89
CA TRP A 177 1.04 -9.92 7.55
C TRP A 177 0.15 -9.82 8.79
N GLU A 178 0.35 -10.70 9.76
CA GLU A 178 -0.34 -10.65 11.05
C GLU A 178 -0.02 -9.38 11.82
N GLU A 179 1.22 -8.89 11.75
CA GLU A 179 1.65 -7.62 12.34
C GLU A 179 0.97 -6.41 11.67
N ILE A 180 0.84 -6.40 10.33
CA ILE A 180 0.08 -5.38 9.60
C ILE A 180 -1.36 -5.32 10.11
N LEU A 181 -1.99 -6.47 10.32
CA LEU A 181 -3.38 -6.56 10.75
C LEU A 181 -3.55 -6.40 12.27
N ALA A 182 -2.45 -6.43 13.04
CA ALA A 182 -2.51 -6.28 14.49
C ALA A 182 -3.13 -4.92 14.88
N GLY A 183 -4.14 -4.96 15.75
CA GLY A 183 -4.87 -3.76 16.17
C GLY A 183 -6.01 -3.34 15.25
N PHE A 184 -6.22 -4.02 14.13
CA PHE A 184 -7.45 -3.95 13.36
C PHE A 184 -8.38 -5.13 13.68
N LYS A 185 -9.67 -4.91 13.48
CA LYS A 185 -10.66 -5.98 13.36
C LYS A 185 -10.74 -6.37 11.88
N VAL A 186 -10.48 -7.62 11.55
CA VAL A 186 -10.61 -8.13 10.18
C VAL A 186 -12.09 -8.45 9.93
N GLU A 187 -12.71 -7.75 8.99
CA GLU A 187 -14.10 -7.97 8.58
C GLU A 187 -14.19 -9.01 7.46
N GLN A 188 -13.26 -8.96 6.53
CA GLN A 188 -13.16 -9.87 5.39
C GLN A 188 -11.69 -10.07 5.03
N GLY A 189 -11.37 -11.17 4.41
CA GLY A 189 -10.00 -11.41 3.93
C GLY A 189 -9.88 -12.63 3.05
N GLY A 190 -8.80 -12.74 2.33
CA GLY A 190 -8.49 -13.85 1.44
C GLY A 190 -7.03 -13.90 1.03
N SER A 191 -6.65 -15.05 0.47
CA SER A 191 -5.27 -15.31 -0.01
C SER A 191 -5.23 -15.91 -1.42
N PHE A 192 -6.35 -15.94 -2.14
CA PHE A 192 -6.39 -16.41 -3.52
C PHE A 192 -5.85 -15.30 -4.44
N LYS A 193 -4.78 -15.55 -5.16
CA LYS A 193 -3.99 -14.61 -5.98
C LYS A 193 -3.17 -13.58 -5.20
N GLU A 194 -3.66 -13.01 -4.11
CA GLU A 194 -2.97 -12.07 -3.24
C GLU A 194 -3.49 -12.16 -1.81
N LYS A 195 -2.68 -11.77 -0.82
CA LYS A 195 -3.18 -11.56 0.55
C LYS A 195 -3.88 -10.21 0.60
N TRP A 196 -5.12 -10.19 1.06
CA TRP A 196 -5.90 -8.97 1.23
C TRP A 196 -6.82 -9.07 2.45
N ALA A 197 -7.16 -7.93 3.01
CA ALA A 197 -8.13 -7.81 4.08
C ALA A 197 -8.91 -6.50 3.98
N VAL A 198 -10.18 -6.55 4.36
CA VAL A 198 -10.96 -5.38 4.74
C VAL A 198 -10.98 -5.33 6.26
N VAL A 199 -10.59 -4.21 6.80
CA VAL A 199 -10.41 -4.03 8.25
C VAL A 199 -11.13 -2.79 8.75
N SER A 200 -11.50 -2.79 10.04
CA SER A 200 -11.96 -1.63 10.80
C SER A 200 -11.08 -1.43 12.04
N LEU A 201 -11.23 -0.31 12.72
CA LEU A 201 -10.60 -0.11 14.03
C LEU A 201 -11.23 -1.05 15.06
N LYS A 202 -10.42 -1.51 16.05
CA LYS A 202 -10.90 -2.31 17.20
C LYS A 202 -11.64 -1.45 18.18
#